data_aac5a4b90d3954a85e15804f4ff98cdc
#
_entry.id   aac5a4b90d3954a85e15804f4ff98cdc
#
_cell.length_a   1.000
_cell.length_b   1.000
_cell.length_c   1.000
_cell.angle_alpha   90.00
_cell.angle_beta   90.00
_cell.angle_gamma   90.00
#
_symmetry.space_group_name_H-M   'P 1'
#
loop_
_entity.id
_entity.type
_entity.pdbx_description
1 polymer ?
#
loop_
_entity_poly.entity_id
_entity_poly.type
_entity_poly.pdbx_seq_one_letter_code
_entity_poly.pdbx_strand_id
1 'polypeptide(L)'
;MPAHTPWLSAAAEGFAIELATAQLAAPRLRVLAGIDARTVGTQALVVDTLSRQIAQTVRWYDVLVQAAERGARVFLELGPGSALARMAREVLPACEARSVDEFHSTHGVLEWVMAACERAA
;
A
#
# COMPACT_ATOMS: atom_id res chain seq x y z
N MET A 1 -17.68 8.62 5.34
CA MET A 1 -17.87 8.92 3.89
C MET A 1 -17.30 7.74 3.10
N PRO A 2 -18.01 7.17 2.13
CA PRO A 2 -17.52 6.02 1.38
C PRO A 2 -16.37 6.46 0.46
N ALA A 3 -15.14 6.02 0.76
CA ALA A 3 -13.99 6.16 -0.12
C ALA A 3 -13.98 5.03 -1.18
N HIS A 4 -13.22 5.22 -2.24
CA HIS A 4 -13.01 4.23 -3.30
C HIS A 4 -14.31 3.83 -4.02
N THR A 5 -15.17 4.81 -4.29
CA THR A 5 -16.47 4.60 -4.97
C THR A 5 -16.65 5.57 -6.13
N PRO A 6 -17.46 5.22 -7.15
CA PRO A 6 -17.74 6.10 -8.29
C PRO A 6 -18.32 7.48 -7.93
N TRP A 7 -18.92 7.59 -6.74
CA TRP A 7 -19.42 8.88 -6.21
C TRP A 7 -18.34 9.96 -6.08
N LEU A 8 -17.06 9.55 -6.03
CA LEU A 8 -15.91 10.44 -5.91
C LEU A 8 -15.23 10.74 -7.26
N SER A 9 -15.86 10.46 -8.40
CA SER A 9 -15.25 10.66 -9.72
C SER A 9 -14.80 12.10 -9.96
N ALA A 10 -15.62 13.10 -9.60
CA ALA A 10 -15.25 14.50 -9.72
C ALA A 10 -14.06 14.87 -8.83
N ALA A 11 -13.97 14.30 -7.62
CA ALA A 11 -12.81 14.49 -6.75
C ALA A 11 -11.55 13.83 -7.31
N ALA A 12 -11.68 12.67 -7.95
CA ALA A 12 -10.58 11.98 -8.63
C ALA A 12 -10.02 12.80 -9.80
N GLU A 13 -10.88 13.42 -10.60
CA GLU A 13 -10.49 14.31 -11.69
C GLU A 13 -9.75 15.56 -11.18
N GLY A 14 -10.30 16.23 -10.17
CA GLY A 14 -9.64 17.36 -9.53
C GLY A 14 -8.27 17.00 -8.94
N PHE A 15 -8.18 15.86 -8.27
CA PHE A 15 -6.91 15.37 -7.72
C PHE A 15 -5.88 15.02 -8.81
N ALA A 16 -6.32 14.48 -9.96
CA ALA A 16 -5.43 14.22 -11.08
C ALA A 16 -4.78 15.51 -11.62
N ILE A 17 -5.53 16.60 -11.70
CA ILE A 17 -5.03 17.91 -12.13
C ILE A 17 -3.99 18.42 -11.14
N GLU A 18 -4.28 18.39 -9.84
CA GLU A 18 -3.34 18.81 -8.79
C GLU A 18 -2.05 17.97 -8.80
N LEU A 19 -2.16 16.64 -8.90
CA LEU A 19 -1.01 15.75 -8.99
C LEU A 19 -0.17 15.98 -10.25
N ALA A 20 -0.79 16.29 -11.39
CA ALA A 20 -0.07 16.57 -12.63
C ALA A 20 0.78 17.86 -12.55
N THR A 21 0.36 18.83 -11.73
CA THR A 21 1.13 20.05 -11.47
C THR A 21 2.21 19.87 -10.42
N ALA A 22 2.09 18.84 -9.58
CA ALA A 22 3.09 18.54 -8.56
C ALA A 22 4.38 18.00 -9.21
N GLN A 23 5.53 18.46 -8.73
CA GLN A 23 6.84 17.99 -9.20
C GLN A 23 7.17 16.65 -8.53
N LEU A 24 6.45 15.59 -8.91
CA LEU A 24 6.65 14.25 -8.37
C LEU A 24 7.86 13.59 -9.03
N ALA A 25 8.80 13.13 -8.21
CA ALA A 25 9.88 12.27 -8.68
C ALA A 25 9.39 10.82 -8.87
N ALA A 26 10.07 10.07 -9.71
CA ALA A 26 9.84 8.64 -9.81
C ALA A 26 10.12 7.96 -8.46
N PRO A 27 9.33 6.95 -8.06
CA PRO A 27 9.55 6.23 -6.81
C PRO A 27 10.95 5.59 -6.76
N ARG A 28 11.66 5.77 -5.65
CA ARG A 28 12.97 5.10 -5.42
C ARG A 28 12.79 3.64 -4.99
N LEU A 29 11.67 3.33 -4.38
CA LEU A 29 11.30 2.00 -3.95
C LEU A 29 10.27 1.42 -4.90
N ARG A 30 10.16 0.10 -4.93
CA ARG A 30 9.11 -0.57 -5.70
C ARG A 30 7.75 -0.28 -5.07
N VAL A 31 6.87 0.36 -5.83
CA VAL A 31 5.50 0.70 -5.43
C VAL A 31 4.53 -0.15 -6.23
N LEU A 32 3.55 -0.76 -5.58
CA LEU A 32 2.41 -1.43 -6.20
C LEU A 32 1.17 -0.56 -6.06
N ALA A 33 0.45 -0.37 -7.17
CA ALA A 33 -0.79 0.40 -7.16
C ALA A 33 -1.92 -0.38 -6.49
N GLY A 34 -2.66 0.27 -5.60
CA GLY A 34 -3.78 -0.36 -4.87
C GLY A 34 -4.93 -0.80 -5.77
N ILE A 35 -5.13 -0.18 -6.94
CA ILE A 35 -6.27 -0.46 -7.82
C ILE A 35 -6.08 -1.63 -8.78
N ASP A 36 -4.83 -2.00 -9.10
CA ASP A 36 -4.54 -3.04 -10.11
C ASP A 36 -3.28 -3.87 -9.83
N ALA A 37 -2.64 -3.66 -8.69
CA ALA A 37 -1.41 -4.33 -8.25
C ALA A 37 -0.21 -4.20 -9.21
N ARG A 38 -0.25 -3.27 -10.19
CA ARG A 38 0.87 -3.02 -11.09
C ARG A 38 1.99 -2.23 -10.41
N THR A 39 3.20 -2.44 -10.87
CA THR A 39 4.34 -1.63 -10.43
C THR A 39 4.23 -0.21 -11.00
N VAL A 40 4.35 0.77 -10.11
CA VAL A 40 4.35 2.20 -10.46
C VAL A 40 5.78 2.68 -10.49
N GLY A 41 6.28 3.02 -11.68
CA GLY A 41 7.68 3.43 -11.88
C GLY A 41 7.85 4.82 -12.50
N THR A 42 6.78 5.48 -12.91
CA THR A 42 6.83 6.80 -13.55
C THR A 42 5.85 7.78 -12.91
N GLN A 43 6.12 9.07 -13.04
CA GLN A 43 5.21 10.12 -12.59
C GLN A 43 3.81 9.96 -13.20
N ALA A 44 3.71 9.68 -14.49
CA ALA A 44 2.42 9.50 -15.17
C ALA A 44 1.60 8.35 -14.56
N LEU A 45 2.24 7.22 -14.22
CA LEU A 45 1.57 6.11 -13.55
C LEU A 45 1.19 6.44 -12.11
N VAL A 46 1.99 7.26 -11.40
CA VAL A 46 1.62 7.76 -10.07
C VAL A 46 0.34 8.58 -10.15
N VAL A 47 0.28 9.56 -11.06
CA VAL A 47 -0.90 10.40 -11.27
C VAL A 47 -2.12 9.57 -11.62
N ASP A 48 -2.02 8.68 -12.61
CA ASP A 48 -3.13 7.82 -13.03
C ASP A 48 -3.65 6.93 -11.88
N THR A 49 -2.77 6.17 -11.25
CA THR A 49 -3.19 5.17 -10.26
C THR A 49 -3.72 5.79 -8.97
N LEU A 50 -3.08 6.86 -8.46
CA LEU A 50 -3.55 7.54 -7.24
C LEU A 50 -4.87 8.26 -7.47
N SER A 51 -5.07 8.89 -8.63
CA SER A 51 -6.33 9.59 -8.94
C SER A 51 -7.49 8.59 -9.06
N ARG A 52 -7.29 7.52 -9.82
CA ARG A 52 -8.31 6.49 -10.01
C ARG A 52 -8.65 5.77 -8.70
N GLN A 53 -7.69 5.61 -7.79
CA GLN A 53 -7.90 4.98 -6.49
C GLN A 53 -8.95 5.71 -5.64
N ILE A 54 -9.13 7.01 -5.81
CA ILE A 54 -10.15 7.78 -5.09
C ILE A 54 -11.57 7.28 -5.43
N ALA A 55 -11.83 6.94 -6.69
CA ALA A 55 -13.15 6.58 -7.22
C ALA A 55 -13.32 5.10 -7.55
N GLN A 56 -12.30 4.27 -7.37
CA GLN A 56 -12.33 2.85 -7.72
C GLN A 56 -11.99 1.97 -6.52
N THR A 57 -12.53 0.77 -6.51
CA THR A 57 -12.25 -0.23 -5.47
C THR A 57 -10.77 -0.58 -5.42
N VAL A 58 -10.20 -0.57 -4.23
CA VAL A 58 -8.81 -1.01 -3.98
C VAL A 58 -8.75 -2.54 -3.96
N ARG A 59 -7.82 -3.11 -4.70
CA ARG A 59 -7.66 -4.56 -4.88
C ARG A 59 -6.57 -5.11 -3.96
N TRP A 60 -6.77 -4.99 -2.64
CA TRP A 60 -5.76 -5.36 -1.64
C TRP A 60 -5.31 -6.82 -1.72
N TYR A 61 -6.23 -7.74 -2.03
CA TYR A 61 -5.88 -9.15 -2.23
C TYR A 61 -4.80 -9.31 -3.30
N ASP A 62 -5.02 -8.70 -4.47
CA ASP A 62 -4.06 -8.80 -5.58
C ASP A 62 -2.73 -8.11 -5.25
N VAL A 63 -2.77 -7.00 -4.53
CA VAL A 63 -1.55 -6.31 -4.07
C VAL A 63 -0.74 -7.20 -3.14
N LEU A 64 -1.37 -7.86 -2.17
CA LEU A 64 -0.70 -8.77 -1.25
C LEU A 64 -0.07 -9.96 -1.97
N VAL A 65 -0.83 -10.61 -2.86
CA VAL A 65 -0.34 -11.75 -3.67
C VAL A 65 0.84 -11.31 -4.53
N GLN A 66 0.71 -10.20 -5.24
CA GLN A 66 1.78 -9.67 -6.09
C GLN A 66 3.04 -9.26 -5.29
N ALA A 67 2.88 -8.73 -4.09
CA ALA A 67 4.01 -8.43 -3.22
C ALA A 67 4.73 -9.72 -2.79
N ALA A 68 3.98 -10.73 -2.38
CA ALA A 68 4.53 -12.03 -1.96
C ALA A 68 5.23 -12.76 -3.12
N GLU A 69 4.67 -12.75 -4.33
CA GLU A 69 5.30 -13.31 -5.54
C GLU A 69 6.63 -12.61 -5.87
N ARG A 70 6.76 -11.33 -5.52
CA ARG A 70 8.00 -10.56 -5.67
C ARG A 70 8.97 -10.69 -4.50
N GLY A 71 8.69 -11.59 -3.57
CA GLY A 71 9.58 -11.94 -2.47
C GLY A 71 9.29 -11.23 -1.14
N ALA A 72 8.22 -10.41 -1.03
CA ALA A 72 7.85 -9.84 0.26
C ALA A 72 7.40 -10.95 1.23
N ARG A 73 7.93 -10.93 2.45
CA ARG A 73 7.60 -11.88 3.53
C ARG A 73 7.20 -11.18 4.83
N VAL A 74 7.51 -9.91 4.95
CA VAL A 74 7.19 -9.09 6.12
C VAL A 74 6.39 -7.88 5.65
N PHE A 75 5.26 -7.65 6.29
CA PHE A 75 4.34 -6.56 5.96
C PHE A 75 4.12 -5.68 7.19
N LEU A 76 4.32 -4.39 7.03
CA LEU A 76 4.03 -3.39 8.06
C LEU A 76 2.94 -2.45 7.55
N GLU A 77 1.77 -2.48 8.20
CA GLU A 77 0.71 -1.52 7.97
C GLU A 77 1.01 -0.22 8.72
N LEU A 78 1.00 0.91 8.01
CA LEU A 78 1.28 2.21 8.62
C LEU A 78 0.07 2.84 9.31
N GLY A 79 -1.06 2.17 9.31
CA GLY A 79 -2.28 2.56 10.01
C GLY A 79 -3.09 3.65 9.30
N PRO A 80 -4.13 4.17 9.93
CA PRO A 80 -4.62 3.78 11.25
C PRO A 80 -5.33 2.43 11.24
N GLY A 81 -5.25 1.74 12.36
CA GLY A 81 -5.84 0.41 12.56
C GLY A 81 -4.94 -0.74 12.12
N SER A 82 -5.49 -1.95 12.06
CA SER A 82 -4.76 -3.19 11.76
C SER A 82 -5.50 -4.10 10.76
N ALA A 83 -6.41 -3.53 9.98
CA ALA A 83 -7.26 -4.31 9.08
C ALA A 83 -6.46 -4.95 7.94
N LEU A 84 -5.50 -4.23 7.37
CA LEU A 84 -4.66 -4.73 6.26
C LEU A 84 -3.64 -5.76 6.76
N ALA A 85 -3.04 -5.54 7.93
CA ALA A 85 -2.14 -6.51 8.56
C ALA A 85 -2.86 -7.82 8.87
N ARG A 86 -4.10 -7.75 9.37
CA ARG A 86 -4.94 -8.93 9.59
C ARG A 86 -5.26 -9.66 8.29
N MET A 87 -5.68 -8.93 7.25
CA MET A 87 -5.91 -9.50 5.92
C MET A 87 -4.64 -10.16 5.36
N ALA A 88 -3.48 -9.53 5.52
CA ALA A 88 -2.22 -10.11 5.07
C ALA A 88 -1.93 -11.46 5.73
N ARG A 89 -2.15 -11.58 7.05
CA ARG A 89 -1.99 -12.86 7.78
C ARG A 89 -2.96 -13.94 7.30
N GLU A 90 -4.19 -13.57 6.95
CA GLU A 90 -5.19 -14.51 6.43
C GLU A 90 -4.88 -14.98 5.00
N VAL A 91 -4.47 -14.06 4.13
CA VAL A 91 -4.18 -14.35 2.71
C VAL A 91 -2.82 -15.03 2.53
N LEU A 92 -1.83 -14.67 3.36
CA LEU A 92 -0.44 -15.09 3.25
C LEU A 92 0.05 -15.69 4.57
N PRO A 93 -0.39 -16.89 4.96
CA PRO A 93 -0.09 -17.46 6.27
C PRO A 93 1.40 -17.74 6.51
N ALA A 94 2.22 -17.78 5.45
CA ALA A 94 3.68 -17.92 5.52
C ALA A 94 4.41 -16.58 5.71
N CYS A 95 3.69 -15.45 5.77
CA CYS A 95 4.26 -14.12 5.94
C CYS A 95 3.97 -13.57 7.33
N GLU A 96 4.84 -12.69 7.82
CA GLU A 96 4.60 -11.92 9.04
C GLU A 96 3.97 -10.56 8.69
N ALA A 97 2.93 -10.16 9.41
CA ALA A 97 2.29 -8.86 9.21
C ALA A 97 1.81 -8.26 10.53
N ARG A 98 2.12 -6.98 10.74
CA ARG A 98 1.66 -6.19 11.88
C ARG A 98 1.35 -4.75 11.46
N SER A 99 0.51 -4.08 12.25
CA SER A 99 0.31 -2.62 12.14
C SER A 99 1.21 -1.89 13.12
N VAL A 100 1.60 -0.65 12.77
CA VAL A 100 2.28 0.26 13.69
C VAL A 100 1.47 0.51 14.96
N ASP A 101 0.15 0.45 14.88
CA ASP A 101 -0.76 0.64 16.03
C ASP A 101 -0.70 -0.52 17.05
N GLU A 102 -0.05 -1.63 16.71
CA GLU A 102 0.19 -2.76 17.62
C GLU A 102 1.46 -2.58 18.49
N PHE A 103 2.13 -1.46 18.39
CA PHE A 103 3.37 -1.17 19.11
C PHE A 103 3.23 0.08 19.99
N HIS A 104 3.95 0.12 21.08
CA HIS A 104 3.97 1.27 22.00
C HIS A 104 5.00 2.35 21.62
N SER A 105 5.91 2.04 20.70
CA SER A 105 6.97 2.97 20.27
C SER A 105 7.49 2.67 18.87
N THR A 106 8.06 3.67 18.21
CA THR A 106 8.77 3.51 16.94
C THR A 106 9.95 2.55 17.06
N HIS A 107 10.63 2.54 18.21
CA HIS A 107 11.72 1.60 18.47
C HIS A 107 11.24 0.15 18.41
N GLY A 108 10.11 -0.16 19.04
CA GLY A 108 9.51 -1.50 18.97
C GLY A 108 9.10 -1.91 17.56
N VAL A 109 8.64 -0.97 16.72
CA VAL A 109 8.39 -1.25 15.29
C VAL A 109 9.67 -1.66 14.58
N LEU A 110 10.77 -0.90 14.77
CA LEU A 110 12.05 -1.18 14.13
C LEU A 110 12.64 -2.52 14.58
N GLU A 111 12.63 -2.80 15.86
CA GLU A 111 13.09 -4.09 16.42
C GLU A 111 12.31 -5.26 15.80
N TRP A 112 10.98 -5.14 15.74
CA TRP A 112 10.15 -6.19 15.15
C TRP A 112 10.46 -6.38 13.65
N VAL A 113 10.54 -5.29 12.86
CA VAL A 113 10.82 -5.38 11.42
C VAL A 113 12.16 -6.06 11.18
N MET A 114 13.22 -5.67 11.91
CA MET A 114 14.53 -6.27 11.76
C MET A 114 14.52 -7.77 12.09
N ALA A 115 13.94 -8.15 13.23
CA ALA A 115 13.84 -9.55 13.62
C ALA A 115 12.96 -10.38 12.66
N ALA A 116 11.87 -9.82 12.16
CA ALA A 116 11.01 -10.49 11.18
C ALA A 116 11.73 -10.70 9.83
N CYS A 117 12.49 -9.71 9.37
CA CYS A 117 13.28 -9.84 8.15
C CYS A 117 14.40 -10.88 8.29
N GLU A 118 15.05 -10.99 9.46
CA GLU A 118 16.04 -12.03 9.73
C GLU A 118 15.42 -13.44 9.69
N ARG A 119 14.22 -13.60 10.24
CA ARG A 119 13.50 -14.91 10.18
C ARG A 119 13.03 -15.28 8.79
N ALA A 120 12.79 -14.29 7.92
CA ALA A 120 12.29 -14.48 6.56
C ALA A 120 13.41 -14.66 5.52
N ALA A 121 14.66 -14.44 5.89
CA ALA A 121 15.83 -14.55 5.01
C ALA A 121 16.22 -16.02 4.80
#